data_558713f22d26a001c3178bb14894eda7
#
_entry.id   558713f22d26a001c3178bb14894eda7
#
_cell.length_a   1.000
_cell.length_b   1.000
_cell.length_c   1.000
_cell.angle_alpha   90.00
_cell.angle_beta   90.00
_cell.angle_gamma   90.00
#
_symmetry.space_group_name_H-M   'P 1'
#
loop_
_entity.id
_entity.type
_entity.pdbx_description
1 polymer ?
#
loop_
_entity_poly.entity_id
_entity_poly.type
_entity_poly.pdbx_seq_one_letter_code
_entity_poly.pdbx_strand_id
1 'polypeptide(L)'
;MATGSDAHRQDDPSNISSVSNLQSEIKGLSETAQQLLTDKLLLESEISQVKKRASRLEEEIRNLRTPPMVIGHIQDITDEGAIVRSSNGTVFLVSINPRINESLLIPGARVALNQDNLSVIEVLSDSWDPLVVTSEIIEKPSVTFDDVGGLEEQIVQIREAVELSFTNREDFEKFSIDPPKGVLLTGPPGTGKTMLAKAVANSTDAVFLGLVASELAQKYIGEGGRLVREIFDLARKRAPAIVFIDELDAIGSKRLDSATSGDREVQRTLMQLLSELDGFAPLEDVKIIAATNRPELLDNALLRPGRFDRIVEIPLPDEDSRLSILKVHTKKTPISGRIKLEEIAFRTDGFSGAELKSLVVEAGVSAVSYTHLRAHETRGNLVCRL
;
A
#
# COMPACT_ATOMS: atom_id res chain seq x y z
N MET A 1 38.08 -23.50 -106.54
CA MET A 1 38.94 -24.68 -106.39
C MET A 1 39.22 -24.87 -104.94
N ALA A 2 38.63 -25.92 -104.47
CA ALA A 2 39.21 -27.02 -103.72
C ALA A 2 39.80 -26.63 -102.35
N THR A 3 39.61 -27.28 -101.31
CA THR A 3 39.09 -28.55 -100.76
C THR A 3 39.23 -28.40 -99.27
N GLY A 4 38.30 -28.64 -98.46
CA GLY A 4 37.90 -29.77 -97.76
C GLY A 4 38.95 -30.34 -96.80
N SER A 5 38.72 -30.31 -95.54
CA SER A 5 39.26 -31.29 -94.63
C SER A 5 38.43 -31.26 -93.30
N ASP A 6 37.47 -32.14 -93.27
CA ASP A 6 36.79 -32.55 -92.01
C ASP A 6 37.85 -33.32 -91.16
N ALA A 7 38.06 -32.83 -89.98
CA ALA A 7 38.73 -33.58 -88.89
C ALA A 7 37.69 -34.08 -87.93
N HIS A 8 37.24 -35.32 -88.15
CA HIS A 8 36.51 -36.10 -87.11
C HIS A 8 37.37 -36.19 -85.87
N ARG A 9 36.98 -35.50 -84.81
CA ARG A 9 37.39 -35.78 -83.41
C ARG A 9 36.59 -36.99 -82.96
N GLN A 10 37.20 -38.15 -82.95
CA GLN A 10 36.75 -39.33 -82.25
C GLN A 10 36.78 -38.98 -80.77
N ASP A 11 35.60 -38.84 -80.16
CA ASP A 11 35.47 -38.76 -78.70
C ASP A 11 35.79 -40.16 -78.16
N ASP A 12 36.89 -40.25 -77.43
CA ASP A 12 37.37 -41.44 -76.76
C ASP A 12 36.39 -41.83 -75.60
N PRO A 13 35.76 -43.00 -75.63
CA PRO A 13 34.76 -43.41 -74.62
C PRO A 13 35.33 -43.52 -73.22
N SER A 14 36.68 -43.57 -73.08
CA SER A 14 37.33 -43.51 -71.74
C SER A 14 37.28 -42.13 -71.09
N ASN A 15 37.22 -41.04 -71.86
CA ASN A 15 37.09 -39.67 -71.32
C ASN A 15 35.66 -39.35 -70.86
N ILE A 16 34.63 -39.91 -71.45
CA ILE A 16 33.24 -39.73 -71.12
C ILE A 16 32.93 -40.41 -69.75
N SER A 17 33.50 -41.60 -69.51
CA SER A 17 33.31 -42.31 -68.21
C SER A 17 34.07 -41.63 -67.05
N SER A 18 35.25 -41.07 -67.33
CA SER A 18 36.00 -40.32 -66.30
C SER A 18 35.33 -38.97 -65.96
N VAL A 19 34.72 -38.27 -66.91
CA VAL A 19 33.99 -37.05 -66.71
C VAL A 19 32.68 -37.31 -65.88
N SER A 20 31.94 -38.38 -66.18
CA SER A 20 30.75 -38.77 -65.44
C SER A 20 31.09 -39.19 -64.01
N ASN A 21 32.22 -39.86 -63.75
CA ASN A 21 32.66 -40.17 -62.38
C ASN A 21 33.07 -38.93 -61.64
N LEU A 22 33.79 -37.98 -62.22
CA LEU A 22 34.14 -36.71 -61.62
C LEU A 22 32.87 -35.84 -61.28
N GLN A 23 31.91 -35.86 -62.19
CA GLN A 23 30.60 -35.18 -61.94
C GLN A 23 29.81 -35.77 -60.72
N SER A 24 29.84 -37.12 -60.61
CA SER A 24 29.22 -37.80 -59.48
C SER A 24 29.95 -37.51 -58.13
N GLU A 25 31.27 -37.43 -58.15
CA GLU A 25 32.10 -37.07 -57.02
C GLU A 25 31.88 -35.59 -56.60
N ILE A 26 31.85 -34.69 -57.56
CA ILE A 26 31.54 -33.27 -57.32
C ILE A 26 30.14 -33.11 -56.68
N LYS A 27 29.14 -33.85 -57.14
CA LYS A 27 27.80 -33.85 -56.62
C LYS A 27 27.76 -34.39 -55.17
N GLY A 28 28.47 -35.55 -54.95
CA GLY A 28 28.58 -36.09 -53.57
C GLY A 28 29.29 -35.15 -52.59
N LEU A 29 30.38 -34.49 -53.04
CA LEU A 29 31.09 -33.49 -52.25
C LEU A 29 30.24 -32.24 -51.97
N SER A 30 29.42 -31.83 -52.96
CA SER A 30 28.49 -30.70 -52.81
C SER A 30 27.39 -31.03 -51.81
N GLU A 31 26.81 -32.23 -51.80
CA GLU A 31 25.79 -32.70 -50.85
C GLU A 31 26.38 -32.81 -49.45
N THR A 32 27.58 -33.36 -49.28
CA THR A 32 28.28 -33.42 -48.00
C THR A 32 28.63 -32.02 -47.45
N ALA A 33 29.04 -31.09 -48.28
CA ALA A 33 29.32 -29.71 -47.91
C ALA A 33 28.05 -29.00 -47.45
N GLN A 34 26.92 -29.22 -48.13
CA GLN A 34 25.62 -28.68 -47.67
C GLN A 34 25.17 -29.27 -46.34
N GLN A 35 25.36 -30.58 -46.13
CA GLN A 35 25.06 -31.22 -44.84
C GLN A 35 25.91 -30.63 -43.70
N LEU A 36 27.22 -30.52 -43.91
CA LEU A 36 28.14 -29.94 -42.93
C LEU A 36 27.79 -28.47 -42.60
N LEU A 37 27.28 -27.74 -43.59
CA LEU A 37 26.87 -26.33 -43.39
C LEU A 37 25.60 -26.24 -42.57
N THR A 38 24.64 -27.14 -42.80
CA THR A 38 23.42 -27.24 -41.97
C THR A 38 23.73 -27.69 -40.53
N ASP A 39 24.60 -28.70 -40.38
CA ASP A 39 25.03 -29.17 -39.06
C ASP A 39 25.79 -28.08 -38.29
N LYS A 40 26.64 -27.32 -38.97
CA LYS A 40 27.33 -26.17 -38.38
C LYS A 40 26.35 -25.12 -37.87
N LEU A 41 25.35 -24.73 -38.66
CA LEU A 41 24.34 -23.75 -38.25
C LEU A 41 23.52 -24.25 -37.05
N LEU A 42 23.20 -25.52 -37.02
CA LEU A 42 22.48 -26.15 -35.94
C LEU A 42 23.29 -26.13 -34.63
N LEU A 43 24.57 -26.52 -34.70
CA LEU A 43 25.52 -26.46 -33.58
C LEU A 43 25.78 -25.03 -33.11
N GLU A 44 25.89 -24.06 -33.99
CA GLU A 44 26.02 -22.63 -33.62
C GLU A 44 24.78 -22.13 -32.87
N SER A 45 23.58 -22.57 -33.30
CA SER A 45 22.33 -22.30 -32.61
C SER A 45 22.30 -22.90 -31.19
N GLU A 46 22.69 -24.17 -31.04
CA GLU A 46 22.78 -24.87 -29.76
C GLU A 46 23.80 -24.22 -28.84
N ILE A 47 24.98 -23.87 -29.31
CA ILE A 47 26.00 -23.14 -28.56
C ILE A 47 25.46 -21.81 -28.07
N SER A 48 24.73 -21.09 -28.90
CA SER A 48 24.11 -19.82 -28.50
C SER A 48 23.08 -20.02 -27.38
N GLN A 49 22.25 -21.07 -27.48
CA GLN A 49 21.26 -21.37 -26.40
C GLN A 49 21.93 -21.79 -25.10
N VAL A 50 22.98 -22.66 -25.20
CA VAL A 50 23.73 -23.10 -24.00
C VAL A 50 24.44 -21.92 -23.33
N LYS A 51 25.05 -21.02 -24.11
CA LYS A 51 25.68 -19.81 -23.59
C LYS A 51 24.68 -18.92 -22.87
N LYS A 52 23.47 -18.68 -23.43
CA LYS A 52 22.42 -17.92 -22.80
C LYS A 52 21.94 -18.56 -21.46
N ARG A 53 21.86 -19.90 -21.46
CA ARG A 53 21.47 -20.66 -20.28
C ARG A 53 22.54 -20.62 -19.21
N ALA A 54 23.80 -20.76 -19.57
CA ALA A 54 24.93 -20.61 -18.64
C ALA A 54 24.98 -19.20 -18.03
N SER A 55 24.83 -18.16 -18.83
CA SER A 55 24.80 -16.76 -18.36
C SER A 55 23.68 -16.50 -17.36
N ARG A 56 22.47 -17.05 -17.60
CA ARG A 56 21.35 -16.95 -16.64
C ARG A 56 21.64 -17.67 -15.33
N LEU A 57 22.17 -18.89 -15.41
CA LEU A 57 22.53 -19.67 -14.23
C LEU A 57 23.64 -19.00 -13.41
N GLU A 58 24.62 -18.40 -14.08
CA GLU A 58 25.68 -17.62 -13.41
C GLU A 58 25.11 -16.40 -12.70
N GLU A 59 24.12 -15.73 -13.29
CA GLU A 59 23.43 -14.59 -12.68
C GLU A 59 22.56 -15.03 -11.48
N GLU A 60 21.84 -16.14 -11.60
CA GLU A 60 21.09 -16.74 -10.47
C GLU A 60 22.02 -17.16 -9.34
N ILE A 61 23.14 -17.81 -9.64
CA ILE A 61 24.15 -18.19 -8.63
C ILE A 61 24.76 -16.96 -7.97
N ARG A 62 25.01 -15.89 -8.72
CA ARG A 62 25.50 -14.62 -8.16
C ARG A 62 24.48 -14.01 -7.18
N ASN A 63 23.21 -14.01 -7.54
CA ASN A 63 22.13 -13.51 -6.68
C ASN A 63 21.93 -14.38 -5.42
N LEU A 64 22.11 -15.69 -5.52
CA LEU A 64 22.03 -16.62 -4.37
C LEU A 64 23.27 -16.57 -3.47
N ARG A 65 24.40 -16.11 -3.98
CA ARG A 65 25.67 -16.01 -3.22
C ARG A 65 25.89 -14.63 -2.61
N THR A 66 24.98 -13.65 -2.82
CA THR A 66 25.03 -12.40 -2.06
C THR A 66 24.78 -12.74 -0.58
N PRO A 67 25.75 -12.48 0.31
CA PRO A 67 25.56 -12.76 1.73
C PRO A 67 24.38 -11.92 2.25
N PRO A 68 23.61 -12.43 3.23
CA PRO A 68 22.56 -11.65 3.84
C PRO A 68 23.13 -10.35 4.41
N MET A 69 22.45 -9.24 4.17
CA MET A 69 22.87 -7.94 4.66
C MET A 69 22.26 -7.68 6.04
N VAL A 70 23.06 -7.15 6.94
CA VAL A 70 22.59 -6.68 8.25
C VAL A 70 22.18 -5.22 8.13
N ILE A 71 20.97 -4.90 8.56
CA ILE A 71 20.49 -3.51 8.57
C ILE A 71 20.87 -2.86 9.90
N GLY A 72 21.41 -1.65 9.83
CA GLY A 72 21.74 -0.84 10.99
C GLY A 72 21.43 0.64 10.77
N HIS A 73 21.53 1.42 11.84
CA HIS A 73 21.36 2.87 11.82
C HIS A 73 22.67 3.54 12.21
N ILE A 74 23.10 4.54 11.45
CA ILE A 74 24.27 5.33 11.79
C ILE A 74 23.96 6.14 13.05
N GLN A 75 24.77 6.00 14.08
CA GLN A 75 24.71 6.83 15.29
C GLN A 75 25.59 8.05 15.18
N ASP A 76 26.81 7.82 14.70
CA ASP A 76 27.82 8.88 14.58
C ASP A 76 28.83 8.53 13.47
N ILE A 77 29.53 9.52 12.96
CA ILE A 77 30.57 9.37 11.94
C ILE A 77 31.89 9.85 12.51
N THR A 78 32.90 9.00 12.45
CA THR A 78 34.25 9.28 12.93
C THR A 78 35.23 9.22 11.76
N ASP A 79 36.41 9.79 11.92
CA ASP A 79 37.48 9.78 10.90
C ASP A 79 37.89 8.33 10.51
N GLU A 80 37.66 7.36 11.38
CA GLU A 80 37.99 5.94 11.16
C GLU A 80 36.84 5.11 10.57
N GLY A 81 35.61 5.65 10.51
CA GLY A 81 34.41 4.93 10.01
C GLY A 81 33.11 5.44 10.61
N ALA A 82 32.05 4.67 10.45
CA ALA A 82 30.73 4.97 11.00
C ALA A 82 30.42 4.10 12.23
N ILE A 83 29.86 4.69 13.27
CA ILE A 83 29.28 3.98 14.39
C ILE A 83 27.84 3.61 14.02
N VAL A 84 27.59 2.31 13.85
CA VAL A 84 26.28 1.80 13.42
C VAL A 84 25.69 0.91 14.50
N ARG A 85 24.43 1.16 14.84
CA ARG A 85 23.64 0.30 15.71
C ARG A 85 22.81 -0.65 14.84
N SER A 86 23.03 -1.96 15.01
CA SER A 86 22.21 -2.99 14.35
C SER A 86 20.82 -3.12 15.01
N SER A 87 19.88 -3.74 14.31
CA SER A 87 18.52 -4.02 14.78
C SER A 87 18.44 -4.83 16.08
N ASN A 88 19.48 -5.62 16.39
CA ASN A 88 19.61 -6.35 17.66
C ASN A 88 20.13 -5.51 18.83
N GLY A 89 20.36 -4.20 18.62
CA GLY A 89 20.85 -3.27 19.64
C GLY A 89 22.38 -3.22 19.77
N THR A 90 23.14 -4.09 19.09
CA THR A 90 24.60 -4.09 19.13
C THR A 90 25.15 -2.92 18.32
N VAL A 91 26.19 -2.27 18.86
CA VAL A 91 26.86 -1.12 18.23
C VAL A 91 28.18 -1.59 17.65
N PHE A 92 28.43 -1.26 16.40
CA PHE A 92 29.64 -1.59 15.65
C PHE A 92 30.32 -0.32 15.12
N LEU A 93 31.64 -0.30 15.15
CA LEU A 93 32.42 0.63 14.34
C LEU A 93 32.69 -0.07 13.00
N VAL A 94 32.19 0.50 11.92
CA VAL A 94 32.18 -0.14 10.59
C VAL A 94 32.89 0.75 9.57
N SER A 95 33.62 0.12 8.66
CA SER A 95 34.26 0.84 7.55
C SER A 95 33.24 1.25 6.50
N ILE A 96 33.42 2.44 5.94
CA ILE A 96 32.56 2.97 4.89
C ILE A 96 33.15 2.61 3.52
N ASN A 97 32.31 2.10 2.60
CA ASN A 97 32.75 1.83 1.25
C ASN A 97 33.03 3.18 0.51
N PRO A 98 34.20 3.37 -0.10
CA PRO A 98 34.55 4.62 -0.79
C PRO A 98 33.64 5.01 -1.97
N ARG A 99 32.77 4.11 -2.41
CA ARG A 99 31.79 4.37 -3.48
C ARG A 99 30.51 5.02 -2.99
N ILE A 100 30.32 5.13 -1.69
CA ILE A 100 29.12 5.73 -1.10
C ILE A 100 29.31 7.24 -1.06
N ASN A 101 28.25 7.96 -1.41
CA ASN A 101 28.26 9.42 -1.39
C ASN A 101 28.22 9.89 0.09
N GLU A 102 29.25 10.58 0.54
CA GLU A 102 29.38 11.05 1.92
C GLU A 102 28.22 11.96 2.36
N SER A 103 27.59 12.66 1.44
CA SER A 103 26.42 13.50 1.72
C SER A 103 25.16 12.72 2.17
N LEU A 104 25.13 11.41 1.95
CA LEU A 104 24.03 10.53 2.37
C LEU A 104 24.28 9.88 3.74
N LEU A 105 25.52 9.96 4.24
CA LEU A 105 25.90 9.45 5.53
C LEU A 105 25.58 10.51 6.59
N ILE A 106 24.38 10.49 7.10
CA ILE A 106 23.92 11.36 8.20
C ILE A 106 23.59 10.50 9.42
N PRO A 107 23.85 11.01 10.65
CA PRO A 107 23.37 10.35 11.86
C PRO A 107 21.87 10.06 11.76
N GLY A 108 21.46 8.82 12.02
CA GLY A 108 20.10 8.35 11.84
C GLY A 108 19.82 7.64 10.50
N ALA A 109 20.69 7.75 9.50
CA ALA A 109 20.53 7.06 8.22
C ALA A 109 20.57 5.53 8.39
N ARG A 110 19.71 4.83 7.65
CA ARG A 110 19.73 3.35 7.59
C ARG A 110 20.78 2.89 6.60
N VAL A 111 21.54 1.90 6.98
CA VAL A 111 22.61 1.34 6.14
C VAL A 111 22.53 -0.17 6.09
N ALA A 112 22.86 -0.72 4.92
CA ALA A 112 23.07 -2.13 4.74
C ALA A 112 24.55 -2.47 4.97
N LEU A 113 24.80 -3.36 5.93
CA LEU A 113 26.11 -3.83 6.29
C LEU A 113 26.36 -5.21 5.69
N ASN A 114 27.54 -5.45 5.22
CA ASN A 114 28.00 -6.78 4.87
C ASN A 114 28.16 -7.61 6.16
N GLN A 115 27.60 -8.82 6.17
CA GLN A 115 27.66 -9.70 7.34
C GLN A 115 29.08 -10.19 7.66
N ASP A 116 29.94 -10.35 6.63
CA ASP A 116 31.28 -10.94 6.81
C ASP A 116 32.30 -9.93 7.32
N ASN A 117 32.27 -8.68 6.82
CA ASN A 117 33.27 -7.67 7.18
C ASN A 117 32.66 -6.43 7.84
N LEU A 118 31.35 -6.42 8.07
CA LEU A 118 30.60 -5.33 8.70
C LEU A 118 30.85 -3.96 8.03
N SER A 119 31.20 -3.91 6.74
CA SER A 119 31.34 -2.66 6.00
C SER A 119 29.98 -2.16 5.50
N VAL A 120 29.82 -0.83 5.45
CA VAL A 120 28.63 -0.22 4.82
C VAL A 120 28.72 -0.44 3.32
N ILE A 121 27.74 -1.16 2.75
CA ILE A 121 27.63 -1.44 1.31
C ILE A 121 26.81 -0.34 0.63
N GLU A 122 25.69 0.03 1.25
CA GLU A 122 24.73 0.97 0.69
C GLU A 122 24.02 1.72 1.80
N VAL A 123 23.77 3.00 1.55
CA VAL A 123 22.83 3.77 2.39
C VAL A 123 21.44 3.51 1.83
N LEU A 124 20.63 2.88 2.63
CA LEU A 124 19.24 2.66 2.27
C LEU A 124 18.54 4.02 2.32
N SER A 125 18.30 4.58 1.14
CA SER A 125 17.40 5.72 1.02
C SER A 125 16.10 5.34 1.70
N ASP A 126 15.59 6.19 2.59
CA ASP A 126 14.37 6.06 3.39
C ASP A 126 13.38 5.01 2.84
N SER A 127 13.78 3.75 2.86
CA SER A 127 12.88 2.65 2.61
C SER A 127 12.05 2.53 3.88
N TRP A 128 10.88 3.07 3.81
CA TRP A 128 9.80 2.92 4.78
C TRP A 128 9.81 1.51 5.32
N ASP A 129 9.69 1.36 6.62
CA ASP A 129 9.50 0.03 7.20
C ASP A 129 8.38 -0.66 6.41
N PRO A 130 8.61 -1.87 5.85
CA PRO A 130 7.55 -2.61 5.16
C PRO A 130 6.26 -2.73 5.99
N LEU A 131 6.37 -2.65 7.32
CA LEU A 131 5.24 -2.65 8.24
C LEU A 131 4.38 -1.37 8.12
N VAL A 132 4.98 -0.22 7.85
CA VAL A 132 4.27 1.04 7.62
C VAL A 132 3.68 1.10 6.20
N VAL A 133 4.33 0.46 5.23
CA VAL A 133 3.84 0.39 3.83
C VAL A 133 2.77 -0.67 3.66
N THR A 134 2.84 -1.78 4.38
CA THR A 134 1.83 -2.86 4.30
C THR A 134 0.55 -2.59 5.09
N SER A 135 0.54 -1.62 5.98
CA SER A 135 -0.69 -1.20 6.65
C SER A 135 -1.41 -0.13 5.81
N GLU A 136 -1.84 -0.43 4.60
CA GLU A 136 -2.83 0.31 3.76
C GLU A 136 -2.94 1.85 3.96
N ILE A 137 -1.82 2.50 4.35
CA ILE A 137 -1.79 3.79 5.04
C ILE A 137 -1.88 4.95 4.07
N ILE A 138 -1.61 4.72 2.78
CA ILE A 138 -1.57 5.80 1.80
C ILE A 138 -2.70 5.59 0.80
N GLU A 139 -3.89 5.94 1.19
CA GLU A 139 -5.01 6.07 0.25
C GLU A 139 -5.27 7.55 -0.03
N LYS A 140 -5.43 7.89 -1.31
CA LYS A 140 -6.20 9.08 -1.65
C LYS A 140 -7.66 8.65 -1.56
N PRO A 141 -8.40 9.04 -0.51
CA PRO A 141 -9.75 8.53 -0.31
C PRO A 141 -10.65 9.04 -1.45
N SER A 142 -11.42 8.13 -2.01
CA SER A 142 -12.42 8.46 -3.04
C SER A 142 -13.79 8.86 -2.47
N VAL A 143 -13.91 8.85 -1.14
CA VAL A 143 -15.15 9.18 -0.43
C VAL A 143 -15.34 10.69 -0.41
N THR A 144 -16.50 11.16 -0.80
CA THR A 144 -16.90 12.56 -0.76
C THR A 144 -17.92 12.83 0.34
N PHE A 145 -18.16 14.09 0.68
CA PHE A 145 -19.23 14.44 1.64
C PHE A 145 -20.61 14.03 1.15
N ASP A 146 -20.82 13.90 -0.17
CA ASP A 146 -22.08 13.43 -0.76
C ASP A 146 -22.36 11.94 -0.46
N ASP A 147 -21.33 11.19 -0.07
CA ASP A 147 -21.45 9.80 0.35
C ASP A 147 -21.77 9.67 1.85
N VAL A 148 -21.75 10.79 2.59
CA VAL A 148 -22.03 10.86 4.02
C VAL A 148 -23.39 11.54 4.21
N GLY A 149 -24.42 10.77 4.57
CA GLY A 149 -25.78 11.32 4.79
C GLY A 149 -26.04 11.61 6.26
N GLY A 150 -26.75 12.71 6.52
CA GLY A 150 -27.34 13.01 7.85
C GLY A 150 -26.33 13.44 8.92
N LEU A 151 -25.19 14.01 8.52
CA LEU A 151 -24.17 14.54 9.43
C LEU A 151 -23.77 15.98 9.07
N GLU A 152 -24.72 16.79 8.60
CA GLU A 152 -24.46 18.12 8.08
C GLU A 152 -23.78 19.03 9.11
N GLU A 153 -24.23 19.01 10.35
CA GLU A 153 -23.64 19.81 11.44
C GLU A 153 -22.21 19.35 11.77
N GLN A 154 -22.01 18.04 11.84
CA GLN A 154 -20.68 17.46 12.12
C GLN A 154 -19.71 17.72 11.00
N ILE A 155 -20.17 17.67 9.73
CA ILE A 155 -19.37 18.04 8.56
C ILE A 155 -18.87 19.48 8.67
N VAL A 156 -19.73 20.42 9.05
CA VAL A 156 -19.35 21.83 9.25
C VAL A 156 -18.30 21.95 10.36
N GLN A 157 -18.53 21.32 11.51
CA GLN A 157 -17.59 21.37 12.64
C GLN A 157 -16.20 20.83 12.30
N ILE A 158 -16.13 19.71 11.53
CA ILE A 158 -14.85 19.13 11.14
C ILE A 158 -14.17 19.99 10.07
N ARG A 159 -14.93 20.49 9.10
CA ARG A 159 -14.39 21.39 8.07
C ARG A 159 -13.79 22.63 8.70
N GLU A 160 -14.47 23.24 9.67
CA GLU A 160 -13.92 24.36 10.43
C GLU A 160 -12.62 24.00 11.16
N ALA A 161 -12.57 22.84 11.78
CA ALA A 161 -11.40 22.43 12.57
C ALA A 161 -10.20 22.02 11.70
N VAL A 162 -10.43 21.40 10.54
CA VAL A 162 -9.38 20.81 9.71
C VAL A 162 -9.13 21.65 8.46
N GLU A 163 -10.15 21.91 7.65
CA GLU A 163 -10.03 22.56 6.35
C GLU A 163 -9.59 24.03 6.48
N LEU A 164 -10.23 24.79 7.39
CA LEU A 164 -9.85 26.18 7.63
C LEU A 164 -8.43 26.33 8.18
N SER A 165 -7.95 25.33 8.92
CA SER A 165 -6.57 25.34 9.42
C SER A 165 -5.52 25.19 8.32
N PHE A 166 -5.85 24.55 7.18
CA PHE A 166 -4.97 24.45 6.03
C PHE A 166 -5.08 25.65 5.08
N THR A 167 -6.32 26.16 4.86
CA THR A 167 -6.58 27.21 3.87
C THR A 167 -6.35 28.61 4.40
N ASN A 168 -6.67 28.89 5.66
CA ASN A 168 -6.71 30.25 6.22
C ASN A 168 -5.66 30.48 7.31
N ARG A 169 -4.47 29.90 7.14
CA ARG A 169 -3.38 30.02 8.12
C ARG A 169 -3.01 31.45 8.47
N GLU A 170 -2.94 32.35 7.48
CA GLU A 170 -2.63 33.76 7.69
C GLU A 170 -3.63 34.47 8.61
N ASP A 171 -4.90 34.07 8.58
CA ASP A 171 -5.91 34.66 9.43
C ASP A 171 -5.76 34.19 10.89
N PHE A 172 -5.40 32.94 11.13
CA PHE A 172 -5.07 32.44 12.48
C PHE A 172 -3.85 33.19 13.05
N GLU A 173 -2.83 33.44 12.26
CA GLU A 173 -1.64 34.20 12.66
C GLU A 173 -2.00 35.66 12.98
N LYS A 174 -2.85 36.33 12.20
CA LYS A 174 -3.30 37.71 12.45
C LYS A 174 -4.07 37.84 13.78
N PHE A 175 -4.84 36.82 14.13
CA PHE A 175 -5.58 36.80 15.40
C PHE A 175 -4.77 36.23 16.56
N SER A 176 -3.52 35.79 16.33
CA SER A 176 -2.68 35.11 17.34
C SER A 176 -3.38 33.91 17.98
N ILE A 177 -4.12 33.14 17.21
CA ILE A 177 -4.83 31.94 17.64
C ILE A 177 -4.14 30.72 17.03
N ASP A 178 -3.75 29.76 17.86
CA ASP A 178 -3.25 28.48 17.38
C ASP A 178 -4.39 27.65 16.76
N PRO A 179 -4.26 27.19 15.51
CA PRO A 179 -5.27 26.33 14.91
C PRO A 179 -5.34 24.99 15.65
N PRO A 180 -6.53 24.40 15.80
CA PRO A 180 -6.69 23.10 16.44
C PRO A 180 -5.83 22.04 15.75
N LYS A 181 -5.09 21.25 16.54
CA LYS A 181 -4.18 20.21 16.04
C LYS A 181 -4.89 18.88 15.84
N GLY A 182 -5.80 18.55 16.77
CA GLY A 182 -6.47 17.26 16.79
C GLY A 182 -7.98 17.37 16.94
N VAL A 183 -8.68 16.50 16.23
CA VAL A 183 -10.13 16.31 16.30
C VAL A 183 -10.43 14.91 16.80
N LEU A 184 -11.28 14.79 17.81
CA LEU A 184 -11.75 13.51 18.31
C LEU A 184 -13.21 13.27 17.90
N LEU A 185 -13.45 12.22 17.12
CA LEU A 185 -14.77 11.77 16.74
C LEU A 185 -15.27 10.74 17.75
N THR A 186 -16.38 11.04 18.38
CA THR A 186 -17.00 10.17 19.40
C THR A 186 -18.39 9.73 18.97
N GLY A 187 -18.82 8.56 19.38
CA GLY A 187 -20.17 8.08 19.10
C GLY A 187 -20.28 6.57 18.90
N PRO A 188 -21.49 6.05 18.80
CA PRO A 188 -21.74 4.61 18.62
C PRO A 188 -21.05 4.02 17.39
N PRO A 189 -20.79 2.70 17.37
CA PRO A 189 -20.22 2.04 16.18
C PRO A 189 -21.19 2.13 15.00
N GLY A 190 -20.60 2.18 13.78
CA GLY A 190 -21.39 2.19 12.54
C GLY A 190 -22.06 3.53 12.19
N THR A 191 -21.73 4.62 12.89
CA THR A 191 -22.29 5.97 12.62
C THR A 191 -21.54 6.76 11.56
N GLY A 192 -20.47 6.21 10.96
CA GLY A 192 -19.77 6.83 9.83
C GLY A 192 -18.51 7.62 10.17
N LYS A 193 -17.94 7.51 11.38
CA LYS A 193 -16.74 8.24 11.83
C LYS A 193 -15.57 8.12 10.85
N THR A 194 -15.22 6.91 10.44
CA THR A 194 -14.14 6.63 9.48
C THR A 194 -14.44 7.19 8.08
N MET A 195 -15.72 7.13 7.64
CA MET A 195 -16.13 7.71 6.36
C MET A 195 -16.01 9.23 6.37
N LEU A 196 -16.40 9.86 7.47
CA LEU A 196 -16.31 11.31 7.65
C LEU A 196 -14.85 11.80 7.61
N ALA A 197 -13.94 11.10 8.29
CA ALA A 197 -12.51 11.40 8.25
C ALA A 197 -11.94 11.27 6.82
N LYS A 198 -12.33 10.24 6.07
CA LYS A 198 -11.93 10.06 4.66
C LYS A 198 -12.49 11.16 3.75
N ALA A 199 -13.73 11.59 3.97
CA ALA A 199 -14.34 12.66 3.19
C ALA A 199 -13.63 14.01 3.41
N VAL A 200 -13.23 14.31 4.65
CA VAL A 200 -12.43 15.51 4.96
C VAL A 200 -11.06 15.47 4.28
N ALA A 201 -10.38 14.34 4.32
CA ALA A 201 -9.08 14.20 3.66
C ALA A 201 -9.18 14.37 2.14
N ASN A 202 -10.26 13.88 1.53
CA ASN A 202 -10.49 14.08 0.10
C ASN A 202 -10.75 15.55 -0.25
N SER A 203 -11.47 16.30 0.61
CA SER A 203 -11.77 17.71 0.37
C SER A 203 -10.56 18.64 0.53
N THR A 204 -9.58 18.24 1.34
CA THR A 204 -8.39 19.05 1.64
C THR A 204 -7.18 18.71 0.76
N ASP A 205 -7.29 17.78 -0.18
CA ASP A 205 -6.17 17.25 -0.97
C ASP A 205 -4.99 16.75 -0.12
N ALA A 206 -5.23 16.50 1.16
CA ALA A 206 -4.22 16.02 2.10
C ALA A 206 -3.98 14.51 1.95
N VAL A 207 -2.75 14.09 2.22
CA VAL A 207 -2.42 12.67 2.30
C VAL A 207 -3.10 12.05 3.50
N PHE A 208 -3.88 11.01 3.30
CA PHE A 208 -4.56 10.29 4.38
C PHE A 208 -3.72 9.12 4.87
N LEU A 209 -3.39 9.14 6.16
CA LEU A 209 -2.64 8.09 6.85
C LEU A 209 -3.54 7.45 7.89
N GLY A 210 -4.10 6.28 7.55
CA GLY A 210 -5.01 5.56 8.45
C GLY A 210 -4.27 4.56 9.35
N LEU A 211 -4.64 4.51 10.62
CA LEU A 211 -4.08 3.65 11.64
C LEU A 211 -5.20 3.09 12.51
N VAL A 212 -5.17 1.80 12.77
CA VAL A 212 -6.08 1.16 13.73
C VAL A 212 -5.32 0.89 15.04
N ALA A 213 -5.75 1.54 16.12
CA ALA A 213 -5.02 1.48 17.38
C ALA A 213 -4.99 0.08 18.01
N SER A 214 -6.02 -0.74 17.78
CA SER A 214 -6.04 -2.15 18.22
C SER A 214 -4.96 -2.99 17.54
N GLU A 215 -4.58 -2.70 16.30
CA GLU A 215 -3.48 -3.40 15.63
C GLU A 215 -2.12 -3.07 16.25
N LEU A 216 -1.91 -1.83 16.70
CA LEU A 216 -0.70 -1.44 17.41
C LEU A 216 -0.54 -2.19 18.74
N ALA A 217 -1.65 -2.42 19.43
CA ALA A 217 -1.65 -3.12 20.71
C ALA A 217 -1.39 -4.63 20.57
N GLN A 218 -1.86 -5.25 19.49
CA GLN A 218 -1.85 -6.71 19.34
C GLN A 218 -0.71 -7.25 18.48
N LYS A 219 -0.45 -6.67 17.32
CA LYS A 219 0.54 -7.18 16.36
C LYS A 219 1.97 -6.76 16.68
N TYR A 220 2.16 -5.62 17.33
CA TYR A 220 3.46 -4.96 17.47
C TYR A 220 3.87 -4.81 18.94
N ILE A 221 3.84 -5.93 19.69
CA ILE A 221 4.30 -5.95 21.07
C ILE A 221 5.77 -5.51 21.12
N GLY A 222 6.04 -4.38 21.78
CA GLY A 222 7.37 -3.76 21.91
C GLY A 222 7.74 -2.75 20.82
N GLU A 223 6.99 -2.66 19.71
CA GLU A 223 7.28 -1.77 18.58
C GLU A 223 6.24 -0.67 18.37
N GLY A 224 5.11 -0.69 19.06
CA GLY A 224 4.01 0.25 18.86
C GLY A 224 4.42 1.72 18.96
N GLY A 225 5.27 2.06 19.93
CA GLY A 225 5.80 3.43 20.05
C GLY A 225 6.69 3.86 18.89
N ARG A 226 7.49 2.93 18.32
CA ARG A 226 8.31 3.20 17.15
C ARG A 226 7.44 3.46 15.92
N LEU A 227 6.42 2.64 15.71
CA LEU A 227 5.49 2.76 14.59
C LEU A 227 4.72 4.09 14.63
N VAL A 228 4.25 4.51 15.81
CA VAL A 228 3.64 5.84 15.97
C VAL A 228 4.60 6.93 15.51
N ARG A 229 5.85 6.92 15.96
CA ARG A 229 6.86 7.92 15.55
C ARG A 229 7.06 7.92 14.03
N GLU A 230 7.22 6.75 13.42
CA GLU A 230 7.43 6.61 11.97
C GLU A 230 6.24 7.15 11.17
N ILE A 231 5.00 6.92 11.62
CA ILE A 231 3.81 7.48 10.96
C ILE A 231 3.78 9.01 11.04
N PHE A 232 4.12 9.59 12.19
CA PHE A 232 4.17 11.04 12.32
C PHE A 232 5.31 11.66 11.51
N ASP A 233 6.46 11.01 11.43
CA ASP A 233 7.57 11.42 10.56
C ASP A 233 7.17 11.34 9.07
N LEU A 234 6.40 10.30 8.70
CA LEU A 234 5.82 10.18 7.37
C LEU A 234 4.84 11.32 7.08
N ALA A 235 3.95 11.61 8.01
CA ALA A 235 2.99 12.69 7.89
C ALA A 235 3.70 14.04 7.66
N ARG A 236 4.74 14.34 8.43
CA ARG A 236 5.54 15.56 8.28
C ARG A 236 6.24 15.64 6.92
N LYS A 237 6.80 14.54 6.44
CA LYS A 237 7.48 14.49 5.12
C LYS A 237 6.52 14.64 3.95
N ARG A 238 5.25 14.26 4.12
CA ARG A 238 4.21 14.29 3.08
C ARG A 238 3.12 15.31 3.33
N ALA A 239 3.41 16.31 4.14
CA ALA A 239 2.46 17.40 4.38
C ALA A 239 2.02 18.10 3.07
N PRO A 240 0.73 18.51 2.94
CA PRO A 240 -0.31 18.43 3.96
C PRO A 240 -0.82 17.00 4.16
N ALA A 241 -0.97 16.58 5.43
CA ALA A 241 -1.34 15.21 5.77
C ALA A 241 -2.36 15.15 6.92
N ILE A 242 -3.23 14.15 6.87
CA ILE A 242 -4.17 13.82 7.94
C ILE A 242 -3.82 12.43 8.48
N VAL A 243 -3.47 12.36 9.75
CA VAL A 243 -3.27 11.11 10.48
C VAL A 243 -4.61 10.73 11.12
N PHE A 244 -5.18 9.62 10.68
CA PHE A 244 -6.42 9.08 11.22
C PHE A 244 -6.14 7.88 12.13
N ILE A 245 -6.60 7.94 13.37
CA ILE A 245 -6.44 6.88 14.37
C ILE A 245 -7.81 6.33 14.73
N ASP A 246 -8.13 5.13 14.24
CA ASP A 246 -9.39 4.44 14.59
C ASP A 246 -9.23 3.64 15.88
N GLU A 247 -10.35 3.42 16.59
CA GLU A 247 -10.40 2.66 17.83
C GLU A 247 -9.41 3.16 18.90
N LEU A 248 -9.28 4.48 19.04
CA LEU A 248 -8.32 5.10 19.97
C LEU A 248 -8.40 4.55 21.40
N ASP A 249 -9.57 4.10 21.84
CA ASP A 249 -9.79 3.47 23.15
C ASP A 249 -8.94 2.21 23.38
N ALA A 250 -8.46 1.54 22.32
CA ALA A 250 -7.58 0.37 22.46
C ALA A 250 -6.20 0.73 23.06
N ILE A 251 -5.69 1.93 22.82
CA ILE A 251 -4.41 2.40 23.39
C ILE A 251 -4.60 3.55 24.39
N GLY A 252 -5.69 4.29 24.27
CA GLY A 252 -5.97 5.50 25.05
C GLY A 252 -6.71 5.28 26.36
N SER A 253 -6.91 4.04 26.81
CA SER A 253 -7.70 3.76 28.01
C SER A 253 -6.99 4.16 29.30
N LYS A 254 -7.80 4.56 30.30
CA LYS A 254 -7.36 4.90 31.67
C LYS A 254 -6.63 3.73 32.30
N ARG A 255 -5.64 4.02 33.13
CA ARG A 255 -4.81 3.03 33.85
C ARG A 255 -5.68 2.12 34.72
N LEU A 256 -5.47 0.81 34.59
CA LEU A 256 -5.93 -0.18 35.56
C LEU A 256 -4.76 -0.51 36.49
N ASP A 257 -5.03 -0.60 37.79
CA ASP A 257 -4.01 -0.77 38.85
C ASP A 257 -3.23 -2.10 38.81
N SER A 258 -3.60 -3.05 37.95
CA SER A 258 -2.94 -4.34 37.76
C SER A 258 -2.34 -4.46 36.36
N ALA A 259 -1.17 -3.87 36.14
CA ALA A 259 -0.53 -3.85 34.82
C ALA A 259 0.16 -5.18 34.48
N THR A 260 -0.34 -5.87 33.48
CA THR A 260 0.34 -6.97 32.80
C THR A 260 1.49 -6.47 31.92
N SER A 261 2.34 -7.35 31.38
CA SER A 261 3.39 -6.94 30.44
C SER A 261 2.81 -6.30 29.18
N GLY A 262 1.66 -6.75 28.70
CA GLY A 262 0.95 -6.16 27.58
C GLY A 262 0.47 -4.73 27.86
N ASP A 263 -0.06 -4.48 29.05
CA ASP A 263 -0.55 -3.15 29.43
C ASP A 263 0.58 -2.10 29.48
N ARG A 264 1.81 -2.51 29.83
CA ARG A 264 2.99 -1.64 29.79
C ARG A 264 3.37 -1.21 28.37
N GLU A 265 3.21 -2.06 27.38
CA GLU A 265 3.49 -1.74 25.99
C GLU A 265 2.43 -0.83 25.39
N VAL A 266 1.16 -1.07 25.68
CA VAL A 266 0.06 -0.17 25.32
C VAL A 266 0.31 1.21 25.92
N GLN A 267 0.75 1.27 27.18
CA GLN A 267 1.07 2.52 27.85
C GLN A 267 2.25 3.26 27.22
N ARG A 268 3.31 2.54 26.77
CA ARG A 268 4.42 3.13 26.03
C ARG A 268 3.96 3.73 24.71
N THR A 269 3.10 3.02 23.98
CA THR A 269 2.51 3.49 22.72
C THR A 269 1.70 4.76 22.96
N LEU A 270 0.86 4.80 23.99
CA LEU A 270 0.12 6.01 24.40
C LEU A 270 1.07 7.16 24.73
N MET A 271 2.12 6.92 25.54
CA MET A 271 3.07 7.96 25.90
C MET A 271 3.82 8.51 24.68
N GLN A 272 4.15 7.65 23.71
CA GLN A 272 4.74 8.10 22.44
C GLN A 272 3.75 8.93 21.63
N LEU A 273 2.46 8.50 21.53
CA LEU A 273 1.42 9.27 20.86
C LEU A 273 1.26 10.66 21.50
N LEU A 274 1.20 10.74 22.83
CA LEU A 274 1.14 12.00 23.54
C LEU A 274 2.37 12.88 23.27
N SER A 275 3.55 12.28 23.19
CA SER A 275 4.79 12.99 22.85
C SER A 275 4.78 13.55 21.44
N GLU A 276 4.19 12.82 20.47
CA GLU A 276 4.05 13.33 19.09
C GLU A 276 3.00 14.44 18.99
N LEU A 277 1.92 14.34 19.75
CA LEU A 277 0.89 15.40 19.85
C LEU A 277 1.42 16.69 20.48
N ASP A 278 2.23 16.57 21.53
CA ASP A 278 2.84 17.71 22.24
C ASP A 278 4.09 18.24 21.52
N GLY A 279 4.63 17.51 20.56
CA GLY A 279 5.97 17.52 20.02
C GLY A 279 6.64 18.87 19.79
N PHE A 280 7.96 18.87 19.94
CA PHE A 280 8.85 20.02 19.72
C PHE A 280 8.88 20.51 18.26
N ALA A 281 8.49 19.65 17.31
CA ALA A 281 8.37 20.05 15.90
C ALA A 281 6.93 20.50 15.61
N PRO A 282 6.75 21.67 15.02
CA PRO A 282 5.40 22.15 14.70
C PRO A 282 4.73 21.17 13.72
N LEU A 283 3.52 20.70 14.10
CA LEU A 283 2.63 19.92 13.23
C LEU A 283 1.85 20.87 12.30
N GLU A 284 2.54 21.83 11.70
CA GLU A 284 1.91 22.97 11.02
C GLU A 284 0.96 22.52 9.91
N ASP A 285 1.38 21.52 9.12
CA ASP A 285 0.62 20.99 8.00
C ASP A 285 0.19 19.53 8.20
N VAL A 286 0.16 19.06 9.46
CA VAL A 286 -0.35 17.74 9.84
C VAL A 286 -1.50 17.90 10.80
N LYS A 287 -2.66 17.33 10.45
CA LYS A 287 -3.83 17.26 11.33
C LYS A 287 -4.08 15.84 11.78
N ILE A 288 -4.61 15.72 12.99
CA ILE A 288 -4.86 14.41 13.59
C ILE A 288 -6.36 14.28 13.82
N ILE A 289 -6.93 13.20 13.29
CA ILE A 289 -8.33 12.86 13.53
C ILE A 289 -8.32 11.50 14.24
N ALA A 290 -8.88 11.41 15.41
CA ALA A 290 -9.06 10.13 16.09
C ALA A 290 -10.53 9.78 16.21
N ALA A 291 -10.84 8.48 16.23
CA ALA A 291 -12.19 7.98 16.43
C ALA A 291 -12.24 7.00 17.60
N THR A 292 -13.30 7.09 18.39
CA THR A 292 -13.58 6.15 19.48
C THR A 292 -15.07 5.87 19.61
N ASN A 293 -15.39 4.66 20.00
CA ASN A 293 -16.76 4.26 20.35
C ASN A 293 -17.03 4.41 21.85
N ARG A 294 -15.98 4.62 22.67
CA ARG A 294 -16.04 4.66 24.14
C ARG A 294 -15.25 5.83 24.72
N PRO A 295 -15.75 7.07 24.55
CA PRO A 295 -15.04 8.25 25.02
C PRO A 295 -14.81 8.24 26.54
N GLU A 296 -15.66 7.56 27.31
CA GLU A 296 -15.56 7.44 28.77
C GLU A 296 -14.33 6.65 29.25
N LEU A 297 -13.77 5.80 28.40
CA LEU A 297 -12.57 5.02 28.71
C LEU A 297 -11.28 5.79 28.47
N LEU A 298 -11.30 6.87 27.68
CA LEU A 298 -10.11 7.60 27.32
C LEU A 298 -9.43 8.29 28.51
N ASP A 299 -8.10 8.29 28.50
CA ASP A 299 -7.29 9.06 29.45
C ASP A 299 -7.51 10.57 29.21
N ASN A 300 -7.79 11.30 30.29
CA ASN A 300 -7.97 12.74 30.26
C ASN A 300 -6.75 13.49 29.71
N ALA A 301 -5.58 12.87 29.72
CA ALA A 301 -4.38 13.44 29.11
C ALA A 301 -4.55 13.68 27.60
N LEU A 302 -5.31 12.85 26.89
CA LEU A 302 -5.60 13.03 25.46
C LEU A 302 -6.48 14.26 25.18
N LEU A 303 -7.34 14.62 26.12
CA LEU A 303 -8.32 15.71 25.98
C LEU A 303 -7.78 17.08 26.47
N ARG A 304 -6.48 17.16 26.79
CA ARG A 304 -5.86 18.43 27.18
C ARG A 304 -5.68 19.34 25.96
N PRO A 305 -5.80 20.68 26.14
CA PRO A 305 -5.53 21.66 25.10
C PRO A 305 -4.15 21.41 24.45
N GLY A 306 -4.07 21.56 23.13
CA GLY A 306 -2.89 21.29 22.34
C GLY A 306 -2.79 19.84 21.82
N ARG A 307 -3.76 18.96 22.16
CA ARG A 307 -3.85 17.56 21.70
C ARG A 307 -5.13 17.36 20.90
N PHE A 308 -6.18 16.79 21.50
CA PHE A 308 -7.50 16.72 20.86
C PHE A 308 -8.34 17.91 21.34
N ASP A 309 -8.19 19.03 20.64
CA ASP A 309 -8.79 20.32 21.02
C ASP A 309 -10.28 20.38 20.70
N ARG A 310 -10.72 19.59 19.72
CA ARG A 310 -12.09 19.57 19.24
C ARG A 310 -12.68 18.17 19.39
N ILE A 311 -13.78 18.08 20.09
CA ILE A 311 -14.56 16.83 20.19
C ILE A 311 -15.81 17.02 19.37
N VAL A 312 -16.05 16.11 18.41
CA VAL A 312 -17.24 16.07 17.56
C VAL A 312 -18.01 14.81 17.88
N GLU A 313 -19.20 14.98 18.42
CA GLU A 313 -20.09 13.87 18.73
C GLU A 313 -20.91 13.49 17.50
N ILE A 314 -20.89 12.21 17.16
CA ILE A 314 -21.64 11.62 16.05
C ILE A 314 -22.71 10.71 16.65
N PRO A 315 -23.95 11.21 16.81
CA PRO A 315 -25.04 10.44 17.40
C PRO A 315 -25.56 9.36 16.44
N LEU A 316 -26.47 8.53 16.92
CA LEU A 316 -27.30 7.71 16.04
C LEU A 316 -28.17 8.62 15.14
N PRO A 317 -28.39 8.22 13.87
CA PRO A 317 -29.14 9.05 12.94
C PRO A 317 -30.63 9.15 13.35
N ASP A 318 -31.17 10.35 13.31
CA ASP A 318 -32.60 10.62 13.41
C ASP A 318 -33.33 10.19 12.13
N GLU A 319 -34.64 10.37 12.04
CA GLU A 319 -35.45 9.90 10.90
C GLU A 319 -35.03 10.53 9.58
N ASP A 320 -34.75 11.84 9.56
CA ASP A 320 -34.32 12.56 8.35
C ASP A 320 -32.92 12.14 7.92
N SER A 321 -32.02 11.94 8.86
CA SER A 321 -30.68 11.41 8.65
C SER A 321 -30.74 9.98 8.12
N ARG A 322 -31.58 9.10 8.67
CA ARG A 322 -31.77 7.74 8.17
C ARG A 322 -32.31 7.75 6.74
N LEU A 323 -33.22 8.64 6.42
CA LEU A 323 -33.71 8.81 5.06
C LEU A 323 -32.58 9.23 4.09
N SER A 324 -31.74 10.17 4.51
CA SER A 324 -30.59 10.64 3.75
C SER A 324 -29.57 9.52 3.53
N ILE A 325 -29.25 8.73 4.56
CA ILE A 325 -28.38 7.54 4.47
C ILE A 325 -28.95 6.49 3.52
N LEU A 326 -30.25 6.20 3.62
CA LEU A 326 -30.91 5.26 2.71
C LEU A 326 -30.85 5.74 1.26
N LYS A 327 -31.05 7.04 0.99
CA LYS A 327 -30.90 7.62 -0.35
C LYS A 327 -29.49 7.43 -0.91
N VAL A 328 -28.45 7.64 -0.09
CA VAL A 328 -27.05 7.43 -0.49
C VAL A 328 -26.81 5.97 -0.87
N HIS A 329 -27.20 5.02 -0.02
CA HIS A 329 -26.95 3.60 -0.26
C HIS A 329 -27.81 3.01 -1.40
N THR A 330 -28.97 3.59 -1.67
CA THR A 330 -29.86 3.15 -2.74
C THR A 330 -29.58 3.82 -4.08
N LYS A 331 -28.75 4.85 -4.16
CA LYS A 331 -28.42 5.61 -5.37
C LYS A 331 -27.98 4.74 -6.55
N LYS A 332 -27.29 3.62 -6.28
CA LYS A 332 -26.80 2.66 -7.29
C LYS A 332 -27.67 1.41 -7.42
N THR A 333 -28.70 1.27 -6.61
CA THR A 333 -29.55 0.07 -6.57
C THR A 333 -30.87 0.35 -7.28
N PRO A 334 -31.30 -0.48 -8.25
CA PRO A 334 -32.59 -0.31 -8.90
C PRO A 334 -33.74 -0.61 -7.92
N ILE A 335 -34.40 0.43 -7.45
CA ILE A 335 -35.52 0.31 -6.51
C ILE A 335 -36.86 0.45 -7.27
N SER A 336 -37.84 -0.40 -6.94
CA SER A 336 -39.18 -0.23 -7.45
C SER A 336 -39.80 1.07 -6.91
N GLY A 337 -40.47 1.85 -7.77
CA GLY A 337 -41.15 3.07 -7.38
C GLY A 337 -42.32 2.88 -6.36
N ARG A 338 -42.61 1.62 -5.97
CA ARG A 338 -43.57 1.31 -4.90
C ARG A 338 -42.97 1.35 -3.51
N ILE A 339 -41.63 1.36 -3.39
CA ILE A 339 -40.92 1.38 -2.11
C ILE A 339 -40.76 2.83 -1.69
N LYS A 340 -41.34 3.17 -0.54
CA LYS A 340 -41.18 4.49 0.08
C LYS A 340 -40.03 4.44 1.10
N LEU A 341 -38.96 5.14 0.83
CA LEU A 341 -37.79 5.18 1.72
C LEU A 341 -38.13 5.85 3.06
N GLU A 342 -39.07 6.78 3.06
CA GLU A 342 -39.60 7.45 4.28
C GLU A 342 -40.20 6.42 5.24
N GLU A 343 -40.99 5.47 4.76
CA GLU A 343 -41.58 4.42 5.59
C GLU A 343 -40.51 3.49 6.17
N ILE A 344 -39.44 3.22 5.42
CA ILE A 344 -38.31 2.44 5.91
C ILE A 344 -37.56 3.22 6.99
N ALA A 345 -37.27 4.51 6.77
CA ALA A 345 -36.62 5.37 7.74
C ALA A 345 -37.40 5.46 9.06
N PHE A 346 -38.73 5.55 8.98
CA PHE A 346 -39.59 5.53 10.16
C PHE A 346 -39.52 4.20 10.94
N ARG A 347 -39.49 3.06 10.24
CA ARG A 347 -39.47 1.72 10.84
C ARG A 347 -38.11 1.29 11.38
N THR A 348 -37.03 1.98 11.01
CA THR A 348 -35.66 1.65 11.39
C THR A 348 -35.15 2.54 12.51
N ASP A 349 -36.02 2.88 13.46
CA ASP A 349 -35.62 3.68 14.62
C ASP A 349 -34.49 3.00 15.42
N GLY A 350 -33.47 3.78 15.82
CA GLY A 350 -32.30 3.28 16.53
C GLY A 350 -31.24 2.59 15.66
N PHE A 351 -31.44 2.46 14.33
CA PHE A 351 -30.45 1.87 13.44
C PHE A 351 -29.30 2.83 13.18
N SER A 352 -28.10 2.28 13.21
CA SER A 352 -26.87 2.96 12.75
C SER A 352 -26.78 2.99 11.21
N GLY A 353 -25.91 3.84 10.67
CA GLY A 353 -25.64 3.92 9.24
C GLY A 353 -25.18 2.59 8.63
N ALA A 354 -24.37 1.83 9.38
CA ALA A 354 -23.91 0.50 8.97
C ALA A 354 -25.05 -0.52 8.89
N GLU A 355 -25.98 -0.50 9.82
CA GLU A 355 -27.16 -1.37 9.81
C GLU A 355 -28.11 -1.03 8.66
N LEU A 356 -28.31 0.26 8.37
CA LEU A 356 -29.09 0.71 7.21
C LEU A 356 -28.46 0.26 5.89
N LYS A 357 -27.10 0.34 5.78
CA LYS A 357 -26.38 -0.20 4.64
C LYS A 357 -26.58 -1.71 4.51
N SER A 358 -26.46 -2.45 5.61
CA SER A 358 -26.66 -3.91 5.63
C SER A 358 -28.08 -4.28 5.21
N LEU A 359 -29.09 -3.52 5.65
CA LEU A 359 -30.49 -3.71 5.25
C LEU A 359 -30.66 -3.57 3.73
N VAL A 360 -30.06 -2.55 3.11
CA VAL A 360 -30.12 -2.36 1.65
C VAL A 360 -29.41 -3.50 0.91
N VAL A 361 -28.26 -3.92 1.39
CA VAL A 361 -27.48 -5.03 0.80
C VAL A 361 -28.26 -6.33 0.90
N GLU A 362 -28.83 -6.67 2.06
CA GLU A 362 -29.58 -7.89 2.30
C GLU A 362 -30.87 -7.95 1.46
N ALA A 363 -31.56 -6.82 1.34
CA ALA A 363 -32.71 -6.70 0.43
C ALA A 363 -32.30 -6.94 -1.02
N GLY A 364 -31.15 -6.43 -1.45
CA GLY A 364 -30.59 -6.68 -2.78
C GLY A 364 -30.26 -8.15 -3.03
N VAL A 365 -29.56 -8.78 -2.08
CA VAL A 365 -29.23 -10.22 -2.14
C VAL A 365 -30.49 -11.07 -2.21
N SER A 366 -31.49 -10.77 -1.39
CA SER A 366 -32.78 -11.47 -1.39
C SER A 366 -33.51 -11.32 -2.74
N ALA A 367 -33.50 -10.13 -3.35
CA ALA A 367 -34.09 -9.90 -4.66
C ALA A 367 -33.37 -10.70 -5.76
N VAL A 368 -32.04 -10.75 -5.74
CA VAL A 368 -31.24 -11.56 -6.70
C VAL A 368 -31.53 -13.04 -6.52
N SER A 369 -31.56 -13.56 -5.30
CA SER A 369 -31.85 -14.95 -4.98
C SER A 369 -33.25 -15.33 -5.47
N TYR A 370 -34.25 -14.49 -5.21
CA TYR A 370 -35.62 -14.73 -5.66
C TYR A 370 -35.75 -14.77 -7.18
N THR A 371 -35.05 -13.89 -7.90
CA THR A 371 -35.11 -13.90 -9.38
C THR A 371 -34.43 -15.14 -9.95
N HIS A 372 -33.30 -15.61 -9.36
CA HIS A 372 -32.64 -16.83 -9.80
C HIS A 372 -33.44 -18.09 -9.51
N LEU A 373 -34.03 -18.22 -8.32
CA LEU A 373 -34.89 -19.36 -7.97
C LEU A 373 -36.13 -19.46 -8.89
N ARG A 374 -36.79 -18.32 -9.16
CA ARG A 374 -37.93 -18.27 -10.04
C ARG A 374 -37.60 -18.57 -11.51
N ALA A 375 -36.41 -18.15 -11.97
CA ALA A 375 -35.93 -18.48 -13.31
C ALA A 375 -35.62 -19.99 -13.45
N HIS A 376 -35.16 -20.64 -12.38
CA HIS A 376 -34.98 -22.11 -12.35
C HIS A 376 -36.29 -22.86 -12.30
N GLU A 377 -37.27 -22.39 -11.51
CA GLU A 377 -38.61 -23.01 -11.47
C GLU A 377 -39.36 -22.90 -12.80
N THR A 378 -39.27 -21.75 -13.49
CA THR A 378 -39.85 -21.58 -14.82
C THR A 378 -39.17 -22.45 -15.88
N ARG A 379 -37.88 -22.68 -15.81
CA ARG A 379 -37.18 -23.65 -16.68
C ARG A 379 -37.53 -25.09 -16.33
N GLY A 380 -37.64 -25.44 -15.06
CA GLY A 380 -38.04 -26.76 -14.61
C GLY A 380 -39.47 -27.11 -15.04
N ASN A 381 -40.39 -26.18 -14.97
CA ASN A 381 -41.78 -26.36 -15.41
C ASN A 381 -41.94 -26.46 -16.93
N LEU A 382 -41.01 -25.90 -17.73
CA LEU A 382 -41.01 -26.05 -19.18
C LEU A 382 -40.48 -27.43 -19.63
N VAL A 383 -39.56 -28.04 -18.85
CA VAL A 383 -39.05 -29.40 -19.15
C VAL A 383 -40.02 -30.49 -18.74
N CYS A 384 -40.90 -30.26 -17.75
CA CYS A 384 -41.95 -31.23 -17.37
C CYS A 384 -43.20 -31.18 -18.25
N ARG A 385 -43.30 -30.29 -19.25
CA ARG A 385 -44.41 -30.20 -20.19
C ARG A 385 -44.07 -30.64 -21.63
N LEU A 386 -42.86 -31.17 -21.86
CA LEU A 386 -42.44 -31.89 -23.06
C LEU A 386 -42.28 -33.39 -22.75
#